data_fd99d8241487e155258ff96a415fb990
#
_entry.id   fd99d8241487e155258ff96a415fb990
#
_cell.length_a   1.000
_cell.length_b   1.000
_cell.length_c   1.000
_cell.angle_alpha   90.00
_cell.angle_beta   90.00
_cell.angle_gamma   90.00
#
_symmetry.space_group_name_H-M   'P 1'
#
loop_
_entity.id
_entity.type
_entity.pdbx_description
1 polymer ?
#
loop_
_entity_poly.entity_id
_entity_poly.type
_entity_poly.pdbx_seq_one_letter_code
_entity_poly.pdbx_strand_id
1 'polypeptide(L)'
;GGVLASLCDVALAGAVSSSMEKNQWCLTAQLDVEYINPAFPGEIFAFGKLVKRGSNLAFVEGGIESKDKKLIARAHGIWIIKNFTVNK
;
A
#
# COMPACT_ATOMS: atom_id res chain seq x y z
N GLY A 1 0.05 0.35 16.14
CA GLY A 1 1.22 -0.31 16.02
C GLY A 1 1.54 -1.05 14.75
N GLY A 2 2.38 -2.04 14.94
CA GLY A 2 2.92 -2.81 13.82
C GLY A 2 1.88 -3.52 12.97
N VAL A 3 0.78 -3.98 13.59
CA VAL A 3 -0.29 -4.67 12.86
C VAL A 3 -0.97 -3.73 11.86
N LEU A 4 -1.25 -2.49 12.28
CA LEU A 4 -1.87 -1.51 11.39
C LEU A 4 -0.93 -1.10 10.27
N ALA A 5 0.36 -0.94 10.57
CA ALA A 5 1.35 -0.61 9.54
C ALA A 5 1.48 -1.74 8.52
N SER A 6 1.47 -3.00 8.99
CA SER A 6 1.52 -4.15 8.10
C SER A 6 0.28 -4.23 7.21
N LEU A 7 -0.89 -3.91 7.76
CA LEU A 7 -2.13 -3.90 6.99
C LEU A 7 -2.10 -2.83 5.90
N CYS A 8 -1.57 -1.65 6.21
CA CYS A 8 -1.36 -0.60 5.22
C CYS A 8 -0.42 -1.07 4.11
N ASP A 9 0.70 -1.70 4.49
CA ASP A 9 1.68 -2.19 3.51
C ASP A 9 1.03 -3.17 2.54
N VAL A 10 0.26 -4.11 3.04
CA VAL A 10 -0.43 -5.09 2.20
C VAL A 10 -1.44 -4.41 1.26
N ALA A 11 -2.22 -3.48 1.78
CA ALA A 11 -3.24 -2.79 0.97
C ALA A 11 -2.60 -1.93 -0.14
N LEU A 12 -1.54 -1.20 0.19
CA LEU A 12 -0.85 -0.36 -0.79
C LEU A 12 -0.11 -1.21 -1.82
N ALA A 13 0.54 -2.29 -1.37
CA ALA A 13 1.21 -3.23 -2.26
C ALA A 13 0.20 -3.88 -3.22
N GLY A 14 -1.01 -4.16 -2.75
CA GLY A 14 -2.08 -4.68 -3.60
C GLY A 14 -2.45 -3.73 -4.72
N ALA A 15 -2.49 -2.42 -4.44
CA ALA A 15 -2.75 -1.41 -5.45
C ALA A 15 -1.63 -1.37 -6.49
N VAL A 16 -0.37 -1.53 -6.07
CA VAL A 16 0.76 -1.61 -6.99
C VAL A 16 0.66 -2.87 -7.84
N SER A 17 0.37 -4.00 -7.21
CA SER A 17 0.29 -5.30 -7.89
C SER A 17 -0.74 -5.30 -9.01
N SER A 18 -1.86 -4.60 -8.81
CA SER A 18 -2.90 -4.52 -9.84
C SER A 18 -2.46 -3.76 -11.09
N SER A 19 -1.36 -3.00 -10.99
CA SER A 19 -0.79 -2.25 -12.12
C SER A 19 0.39 -2.96 -12.78
N MET A 20 0.83 -4.10 -12.22
CA MET A 20 2.00 -4.81 -12.70
C MET A 20 1.66 -5.85 -13.77
N GLU A 21 2.63 -6.09 -14.63
CA GLU A 21 2.55 -7.14 -15.62
C GLU A 21 3.09 -8.45 -15.05
N LYS A 22 2.87 -9.56 -15.77
CA LYS A 22 3.23 -10.90 -15.29
C LYS A 22 4.71 -11.08 -15.02
N ASN A 23 5.54 -10.38 -15.75
CA ASN A 23 7.00 -10.50 -15.63
C ASN A 23 7.58 -9.47 -14.66
N GLN A 24 6.75 -8.88 -13.83
CA GLN A 24 7.17 -7.83 -12.90
C GLN A 24 6.97 -8.24 -11.46
N TRP A 25 7.77 -7.64 -10.59
CA TRP A 25 7.66 -7.77 -9.15
C TRP A 25 8.00 -6.42 -8.51
N CYS A 26 7.61 -6.21 -7.28
CA CYS A 26 7.83 -4.94 -6.63
C CYS A 26 8.44 -5.11 -5.25
N LEU A 27 9.11 -4.04 -4.82
CA LEU A 27 9.69 -3.91 -3.49
C LEU A 27 9.22 -2.60 -2.89
N THR A 28 8.88 -2.62 -1.61
CA THR A 28 8.61 -1.41 -0.86
C THR A 28 9.90 -0.63 -0.69
N ALA A 29 9.96 0.57 -1.23
CA ALA A 29 11.11 1.45 -1.05
C ALA A 29 10.90 2.39 0.14
N GLN A 30 9.67 2.83 0.34
CA GLN A 30 9.32 3.74 1.41
C GLN A 30 7.86 3.55 1.76
N LEU A 31 7.55 3.56 3.05
CA LEU A 31 6.18 3.51 3.54
C LEU A 31 6.08 4.44 4.74
N ASP A 32 5.21 5.42 4.65
CA ASP A 32 4.91 6.34 5.74
C ASP A 32 3.48 6.13 6.20
N VAL A 33 3.29 5.97 7.50
CA VAL A 33 1.98 5.76 8.10
C VAL A 33 1.77 6.81 9.19
N GLU A 34 0.68 7.54 9.09
CA GLU A 34 0.27 8.52 10.09
C GLU A 34 -0.95 8.00 10.83
N TYR A 35 -0.86 7.91 12.14
CA TYR A 35 -1.98 7.48 12.98
C TYR A 35 -2.82 8.70 13.35
N ILE A 36 -4.04 8.72 12.85
CA ILE A 36 -4.93 9.88 12.97
C ILE A 36 -5.87 9.75 14.16
N ASN A 37 -6.48 8.58 14.30
CA ASN A 37 -7.43 8.29 15.37
C ASN A 37 -7.15 6.93 15.97
N PRO A 38 -7.51 6.72 17.26
CA PRO A 38 -7.37 5.40 17.87
C PRO A 38 -8.22 4.36 17.16
N ALA A 39 -7.69 3.15 17.07
CA ALA A 39 -8.45 2.02 16.58
C ALA A 39 -9.17 1.38 17.76
N PHE A 40 -10.50 1.43 17.77
CA PHE A 40 -11.33 0.75 18.75
C PHE A 40 -11.74 -0.63 18.24
N PRO A 41 -12.16 -1.53 19.14
CA PRO A 41 -12.67 -2.82 18.71
C PRO A 41 -13.79 -2.67 17.69
N GLY A 42 -13.73 -3.45 16.62
CA GLY A 42 -14.70 -3.40 15.54
C GLY A 42 -14.02 -3.65 14.21
N GLU A 43 -14.81 -3.57 13.16
CA GLU A 43 -14.29 -3.79 11.81
C GLU A 43 -13.48 -2.59 11.32
N ILE A 44 -12.36 -2.90 10.69
CA ILE A 44 -11.52 -1.91 10.03
C ILE A 44 -11.29 -2.34 8.60
N PHE A 45 -11.11 -1.38 7.73
CA PHE A 45 -10.91 -1.60 6.30
C PHE A 45 -9.67 -0.87 5.83
N ALA A 46 -8.74 -1.61 5.23
CA ALA A 46 -7.56 -1.02 4.62
C ALA A 46 -7.83 -0.80 3.13
N PHE A 47 -7.31 0.31 2.61
CA PHE A 47 -7.47 0.63 1.20
C PHE A 47 -6.19 1.23 0.65
N GLY A 48 -5.97 1.03 -0.64
CA GLY A 48 -4.84 1.60 -1.36
C GLY A 48 -5.27 2.09 -2.72
N LYS A 49 -4.69 3.21 -3.14
CA LYS A 49 -4.98 3.83 -4.42
C LYS A 49 -3.68 4.21 -5.10
N LEU A 50 -3.51 3.79 -6.34
CA LEU A 50 -2.35 4.15 -7.12
C LEU A 50 -2.44 5.62 -7.51
N VAL A 51 -1.44 6.41 -7.14
CA VAL A 51 -1.39 7.85 -7.45
C VAL A 51 -0.70 8.07 -8.79
N LYS A 52 0.44 7.40 -8.97
CA LYS A 52 1.22 7.54 -10.20
C LYS A 52 2.00 6.26 -10.46
N ARG A 53 2.00 5.84 -11.70
CA ARG A 53 2.74 4.65 -12.14
C ARG A 53 3.75 5.06 -13.19
N GLY A 54 5.03 5.03 -12.83
CA GLY A 54 6.12 5.18 -13.78
C GLY A 54 6.59 3.83 -14.29
N SER A 55 7.66 3.81 -15.06
CA SER A 55 8.20 2.55 -15.58
C SER A 55 8.82 1.68 -14.49
N ASN A 56 9.43 2.30 -13.48
CA ASN A 56 10.14 1.58 -12.41
C ASN A 56 9.68 1.95 -11.01
N LEU A 57 8.80 2.93 -10.88
CA LEU A 57 8.30 3.39 -9.58
C LEU A 57 6.79 3.48 -9.60
N ALA A 58 6.20 3.21 -8.45
CA ALA A 58 4.78 3.43 -8.23
C ALA A 58 4.59 4.23 -6.95
N PHE A 59 3.75 5.25 -7.01
CA PHE A 59 3.40 6.08 -5.88
C PHE A 59 1.96 5.75 -5.48
N VAL A 60 1.78 5.41 -4.22
CA VAL A 60 0.51 4.88 -3.72
C VAL A 60 0.12 5.60 -2.45
N GLU A 61 -1.17 5.85 -2.27
CA GLU A 61 -1.70 6.36 -1.02
C GLU A 61 -2.87 5.49 -0.57
N GLY A 62 -3.20 5.59 0.69
CA GLY A 62 -4.30 4.83 1.24
C GLY A 62 -4.40 5.01 2.73
N GLY A 63 -4.97 4.03 3.40
CA GLY A 63 -5.11 4.09 4.83
C GLY A 63 -6.00 3.00 5.39
N ILE A 64 -6.43 3.25 6.62
CA ILE A 64 -7.33 2.35 7.34
C ILE A 64 -8.47 3.21 7.86
N GLU A 65 -9.69 2.75 7.66
CA GLU A 65 -10.85 3.41 8.23
C GLU A 65 -11.73 2.42 8.96
N SER A 66 -12.52 2.93 9.90
CA SER A 66 -13.48 2.12 10.62
C SER A 66 -14.73 1.90 9.77
N LYS A 67 -15.60 1.02 10.27
CA LYS A 67 -16.90 0.76 9.64
C LYS A 67 -17.72 2.05 9.46
N ASP A 68 -17.55 3.01 10.37
CA ASP A 68 -18.26 4.30 10.34
C ASP A 68 -17.56 5.33 9.46
N LYS A 69 -16.59 4.91 8.66
CA LYS A 69 -15.83 5.79 7.76
C LYS A 69 -14.91 6.77 8.49
N LYS A 70 -14.57 6.50 9.74
CA LYS A 70 -13.63 7.32 10.48
C LYS A 70 -12.21 6.89 10.11
N LEU A 71 -11.38 7.84 9.71
CA LEU A 71 -10.00 7.55 9.32
C LEU A 71 -9.15 7.25 10.56
N ILE A 72 -8.60 6.05 10.61
CA ILE A 72 -7.73 5.60 11.69
C ILE A 72 -6.28 5.90 11.37
N ALA A 73 -5.86 5.61 10.15
CA ALA A 73 -4.50 5.84 9.70
C ALA A 73 -4.50 6.23 8.24
N ARG A 74 -3.54 7.06 7.88
CA ARG A 74 -3.31 7.47 6.51
C ARG A 74 -1.91 6.99 6.11
N ALA A 75 -1.75 6.51 4.91
CA ALA A 75 -0.47 5.97 4.45
C ALA A 75 -0.17 6.42 3.04
N HIS A 76 1.11 6.56 2.75
CA HIS A 76 1.58 6.75 1.40
C HIS A 76 2.94 6.05 1.27
N GLY A 77 3.25 5.64 0.08
CA GLY A 77 4.49 4.89 -0.13
C GLY A 77 4.95 4.90 -1.56
N ILE A 78 6.17 4.41 -1.71
CA ILE A 78 6.84 4.29 -3.00
C ILE A 78 7.28 2.85 -3.14
N TRP A 79 6.95 2.24 -4.28
CA TRP A 79 7.39 0.90 -4.63
C TRP A 79 8.29 0.93 -5.84
N ILE A 80 9.34 0.14 -5.79
CA ILE A 80 10.23 -0.07 -6.93
C ILE A 80 9.71 -1.27 -7.70
N ILE A 81 9.57 -1.12 -9.00
CA ILE A 81 9.09 -2.18 -9.87
C ILE A 81 10.25 -2.69 -10.71
N LYS A 82 10.42 -4.01 -10.67
CA LYS A 82 11.49 -4.70 -11.38
C LYS A 82 10.90 -5.71 -12.34
N ASN A 83 11.62 -5.97 -13.41
CA ASN A 83 11.26 -7.02 -14.36
C ASN A 83 12.06 -8.27 -14.06
N PHE A 84 11.42 -9.42 -14.20
CA PHE A 84 12.15 -10.67 -14.16
C PHE A 84 13.02 -10.80 -15.40
N THR A 85 14.27 -11.19 -15.21
CA THR A 85 15.17 -11.46 -16.30
C THR A 85 15.10 -12.94 -16.63
N VAL A 86 14.80 -13.23 -17.89
CA VAL A 86 14.76 -14.62 -18.35
C VAL A 86 16.06 -14.90 -19.06
N ASN A 87 16.83 -15.84 -18.53
CA ASN A 87 18.05 -16.32 -19.17
C ASN A 87 17.68 -17.44 -20.12
N LYS A 88 18.13 -17.31 -21.32
CA LYS A 88 17.90 -18.34 -22.35
C LYS A 88 19.10 -19.19 -22.54
#